data_2aceb12ca00d79aea162a75367cf0fc5
#
_entry.id   2aceb12ca00d79aea162a75367cf0fc5
#
_cell.length_a   1.000
_cell.length_b   1.000
_cell.length_c   1.000
_cell.angle_alpha   90.00
_cell.angle_beta   90.00
_cell.angle_gamma   90.00
#
_symmetry.space_group_name_H-M   'P 1'
#
loop_
_entity.id
_entity.type
_entity.pdbx_description
1 polymer ?
#
loop_
_entity_poly.entity_id
_entity_poly.type
_entity_poly.pdbx_seq_one_letter_code
_entity_poly.pdbx_strand_id
1 'polypeptide(L)'
;MARRRQAVTIKHVAADAGVSLQTVSRVVNKETGVRPEMMQRVQASIDKLGYVPSIAAQRMGGSRSYLILALNDRERTIADWRARQGTDWFDQMMLGGMLTCAEHGYRLIVELVDTHSDHIERELLAAIAALQPDGVILTPPHSGNPLIINLLEAHGISFARIGSLTDGPGIRLIMDDTRAARIATEHLLDLGHRRIGFIAGPAEYELSAWRVDGWRAAMQAAGLATDDLLAIGDFSHASGRAAASELLTLNEPPTAIIASNDQMTLATLELARERTLAVPGDLSLISFDDTPIIRLAHPSLTAIVQPIAEVTALAVNLIIADHVNGPTTATPVTVPARMTVRESTASIFGGKGNT
;
A
#
# COMPACT_ATOMS: atom_id res chain seq x y z
N MET A 1 -2.28 11.45 44.18
CA MET A 1 -2.33 12.02 42.81
C MET A 1 -0.93 12.39 42.36
N ALA A 2 -0.32 11.66 41.45
CA ALA A 2 0.99 11.97 40.90
C ALA A 2 0.88 13.26 40.09
N ARG A 3 1.65 14.30 40.41
CA ARG A 3 1.75 15.54 39.63
C ARG A 3 2.27 15.16 38.22
N ARG A 4 1.46 15.39 37.18
CA ARG A 4 1.90 15.31 35.79
C ARG A 4 3.18 16.16 35.67
N ARG A 5 4.31 15.57 35.29
CA ARG A 5 5.54 16.30 34.98
C ARG A 5 5.17 17.39 33.97
N GLN A 6 5.46 18.65 34.32
CA GLN A 6 5.19 19.78 33.46
C GLN A 6 6.04 19.60 32.18
N ALA A 7 5.40 19.48 31.04
CA ALA A 7 6.11 19.29 29.77
C ALA A 7 7.02 20.50 29.51
N VAL A 8 8.21 20.24 28.99
CA VAL A 8 9.12 21.31 28.54
C VAL A 8 8.42 22.08 27.41
N THR A 9 8.44 23.38 27.50
CA THR A 9 7.77 24.28 26.55
C THR A 9 8.78 25.16 25.81
N ILE A 10 8.37 25.76 24.71
CA ILE A 10 9.17 26.75 23.98
C ILE A 10 9.68 27.88 24.87
N LYS A 11 8.95 28.21 25.96
CA LYS A 11 9.37 29.22 26.95
C LYS A 11 10.61 28.79 27.72
N HIS A 12 10.70 27.51 28.05
CA HIS A 12 11.87 26.96 28.75
C HIS A 12 13.11 26.98 27.85
N VAL A 13 12.94 26.64 26.56
CA VAL A 13 14.02 26.71 25.56
C VAL A 13 14.48 28.16 25.36
N ALA A 14 13.57 29.12 25.22
CA ALA A 14 13.88 30.52 25.06
C ALA A 14 14.69 31.07 26.26
N ALA A 15 14.27 30.72 27.47
CA ALA A 15 14.96 31.12 28.71
C ALA A 15 16.36 30.49 28.80
N ASP A 16 16.53 29.19 28.52
CA ASP A 16 17.81 28.50 28.57
C ASP A 16 18.79 28.98 27.46
N ALA A 17 18.29 29.18 26.23
CA ALA A 17 19.07 29.70 25.12
C ALA A 17 19.36 31.20 25.20
N GLY A 18 18.67 31.94 26.07
CA GLY A 18 18.79 33.41 26.20
C GLY A 18 18.36 34.15 24.92
N VAL A 19 17.26 33.70 24.30
CA VAL A 19 16.69 34.30 23.07
C VAL A 19 15.19 34.55 23.24
N SER A 20 14.60 35.28 22.28
CA SER A 20 13.14 35.49 22.24
C SER A 20 12.40 34.21 21.86
N LEU A 21 11.13 34.10 22.29
CA LEU A 21 10.23 33.02 21.85
C LEU A 21 10.14 32.93 20.32
N GLN A 22 10.10 34.10 19.66
CA GLN A 22 10.06 34.17 18.20
C GLN A 22 11.32 33.58 17.54
N THR A 23 12.50 33.79 18.14
CA THR A 23 13.75 33.21 17.66
C THR A 23 13.72 31.69 17.77
N VAL A 24 13.25 31.15 18.91
CA VAL A 24 13.07 29.70 19.07
C VAL A 24 12.09 29.13 18.04
N SER A 25 10.94 29.81 17.86
CA SER A 25 9.94 29.42 16.87
C SER A 25 10.53 29.32 15.47
N ARG A 26 11.28 30.35 15.05
CA ARG A 26 11.95 30.38 13.72
C ARG A 26 12.95 29.25 13.55
N VAL A 27 13.74 28.95 14.58
CA VAL A 27 14.71 27.83 14.53
C VAL A 27 14.00 26.51 14.44
N VAL A 28 12.96 26.28 15.25
CA VAL A 28 12.14 25.06 15.25
C VAL A 28 11.47 24.84 13.88
N ASN A 29 10.96 25.92 13.29
CA ASN A 29 10.27 25.89 12.00
C ASN A 29 11.24 25.95 10.79
N LYS A 30 12.56 25.93 11.03
CA LYS A 30 13.61 26.02 9.98
C LYS A 30 13.44 27.25 9.07
N GLU A 31 12.95 28.35 9.60
CA GLU A 31 12.77 29.58 8.85
C GLU A 31 14.11 30.25 8.53
N THR A 32 14.21 30.92 7.38
CA THR A 32 15.40 31.68 6.98
C THR A 32 15.55 32.95 7.80
N GLY A 33 16.79 33.44 7.95
CA GLY A 33 17.07 34.75 8.59
C GLY A 33 17.43 34.65 10.09
N VAL A 34 17.64 33.46 10.65
CA VAL A 34 18.22 33.30 11.99
C VAL A 34 19.75 33.19 11.86
N ARG A 35 20.51 33.96 12.66
CA ARG A 35 21.97 33.90 12.67
C ARG A 35 22.47 32.51 13.09
N PRO A 36 23.54 31.94 12.45
CA PRO A 36 24.02 30.59 12.78
C PRO A 36 24.33 30.36 14.26
N GLU A 37 24.93 31.32 14.93
CA GLU A 37 25.24 31.26 16.36
C GLU A 37 23.97 31.11 17.23
N MET A 38 22.92 31.84 16.88
CA MET A 38 21.63 31.75 17.59
C MET A 38 20.98 30.40 17.33
N MET A 39 21.08 29.90 16.10
CA MET A 39 20.56 28.57 15.71
C MET A 39 21.21 27.46 16.54
N GLN A 40 22.55 27.49 16.66
CA GLN A 40 23.31 26.54 17.47
C GLN A 40 22.93 26.60 18.96
N ARG A 41 22.79 27.80 19.54
CA ARG A 41 22.39 27.97 20.94
C ARG A 41 21.00 27.43 21.21
N VAL A 42 20.03 27.70 20.33
CA VAL A 42 18.67 27.17 20.44
C VAL A 42 18.68 25.66 20.29
N GLN A 43 19.42 25.10 19.33
CA GLN A 43 19.51 23.65 19.15
C GLN A 43 20.11 22.97 20.38
N ALA A 44 21.20 23.50 20.93
CA ALA A 44 21.81 22.98 22.15
C ALA A 44 20.84 22.98 23.34
N SER A 45 20.00 24.04 23.47
CA SER A 45 18.98 24.11 24.52
C SER A 45 17.84 23.12 24.29
N ILE A 46 17.41 22.91 23.03
CA ILE A 46 16.41 21.90 22.66
C ILE A 46 16.90 20.51 23.09
N ASP A 47 18.14 20.17 22.70
CA ASP A 47 18.75 18.86 22.99
C ASP A 47 18.92 18.65 24.50
N LYS A 48 19.41 19.67 25.22
CA LYS A 48 19.62 19.66 26.68
C LYS A 48 18.32 19.46 27.45
N LEU A 49 17.25 20.14 27.05
CA LEU A 49 15.97 20.12 27.75
C LEU A 49 15.05 18.98 27.27
N GLY A 50 15.40 18.28 26.19
CA GLY A 50 14.53 17.29 25.54
C GLY A 50 13.22 17.91 25.05
N TYR A 51 13.28 19.16 24.54
CA TYR A 51 12.10 19.84 24.03
C TYR A 51 11.67 19.25 22.71
N VAL A 52 10.42 18.80 22.65
CA VAL A 52 9.76 18.41 21.41
C VAL A 52 8.60 19.38 21.16
N PRO A 53 8.56 20.04 20.00
CA PRO A 53 7.43 20.90 19.65
C PRO A 53 6.12 20.12 19.73
N SER A 54 5.14 20.62 20.47
CA SER A 54 3.83 20.00 20.46
C SER A 54 3.10 20.33 19.15
N ILE A 55 2.45 19.33 18.54
CA ILE A 55 1.63 19.51 17.34
C ILE A 55 0.60 20.62 17.56
N ALA A 56 -0.01 20.69 18.75
CA ALA A 56 -0.95 21.77 19.11
C ALA A 56 -0.31 23.17 19.07
N ALA A 57 0.97 23.30 19.51
CA ALA A 57 1.68 24.59 19.44
C ALA A 57 2.09 24.95 18.02
N GLN A 58 2.45 23.97 17.21
CA GLN A 58 2.75 24.16 15.78
C GLN A 58 1.50 24.61 15.00
N ARG A 59 0.34 24.00 15.28
CA ARG A 59 -0.96 24.39 14.70
C ARG A 59 -1.38 25.82 15.05
N MET A 60 -1.05 26.31 16.26
CA MET A 60 -1.36 27.68 16.68
C MET A 60 -0.51 28.74 15.95
N GLY A 61 0.62 28.37 15.38
CA GLY A 61 1.56 29.27 14.70
C GLY A 61 1.46 29.29 13.16
N GLY A 62 0.65 28.43 12.56
CA GLY A 62 0.56 28.30 11.12
C GLY A 62 -0.70 27.61 10.63
N SER A 63 -0.87 27.54 9.30
CA SER A 63 -2.01 26.88 8.63
C SER A 63 -1.87 25.35 8.54
N ARG A 64 -0.80 24.74 9.11
CA ARG A 64 -0.50 23.31 8.98
C ARG A 64 -0.89 22.52 10.21
N SER A 65 -1.46 21.35 9.98
CA SER A 65 -1.79 20.39 11.04
C SER A 65 -0.66 19.38 11.33
N TYR A 66 0.25 19.20 10.37
CA TYR A 66 1.29 18.17 10.37
C TYR A 66 0.72 16.74 10.47
N LEU A 67 -0.45 16.54 9.87
CA LEU A 67 -1.13 15.25 9.80
C LEU A 67 -1.36 14.85 8.35
N ILE A 68 -1.03 13.60 8.05
CA ILE A 68 -1.47 12.88 6.85
C ILE A 68 -2.47 11.81 7.31
N LEU A 69 -3.62 11.77 6.66
CA LEU A 69 -4.66 10.79 6.92
C LEU A 69 -4.61 9.71 5.84
N ALA A 70 -4.52 8.44 6.21
CA ALA A 70 -4.66 7.33 5.28
C ALA A 70 -6.03 6.68 5.45
N LEU A 71 -6.81 6.63 4.37
CA LEU A 71 -8.11 5.95 4.36
C LEU A 71 -7.92 4.49 3.96
N ASN A 72 -8.39 3.58 4.82
CA ASN A 72 -8.36 2.15 4.58
C ASN A 72 -9.76 1.55 4.66
N ASP A 73 -10.00 0.49 3.89
CA ASP A 73 -11.26 -0.25 3.95
C ASP A 73 -11.50 -0.83 5.35
N ARG A 74 -12.64 -0.47 5.95
CA ARG A 74 -12.99 -0.86 7.32
C ARG A 74 -13.26 -2.34 7.45
N GLU A 75 -14.13 -2.87 6.58
CA GLU A 75 -14.56 -4.26 6.68
C GLU A 75 -13.39 -5.20 6.47
N ARG A 76 -12.64 -4.97 5.40
CA ARG A 76 -11.45 -5.74 5.07
C ARG A 76 -10.41 -5.70 6.16
N THR A 77 -10.02 -4.50 6.60
CA THR A 77 -8.97 -4.33 7.61
C THR A 77 -9.33 -5.02 8.92
N ILE A 78 -10.60 -4.87 9.38
CA ILE A 78 -11.06 -5.53 10.61
C ILE A 78 -11.14 -7.05 10.44
N ALA A 79 -11.57 -7.55 9.28
CA ALA A 79 -11.62 -8.98 8.99
C ALA A 79 -10.22 -9.60 9.03
N ASP A 80 -9.26 -8.98 8.37
CA ASP A 80 -7.86 -9.43 8.32
C ASP A 80 -7.22 -9.41 9.73
N TRP A 81 -7.44 -8.36 10.53
CA TRP A 81 -6.94 -8.30 11.90
C TRP A 81 -7.55 -9.39 12.80
N ARG A 82 -8.86 -9.66 12.68
CA ARG A 82 -9.53 -10.72 13.45
C ARG A 82 -9.05 -12.11 13.04
N ALA A 83 -8.85 -12.32 11.76
CA ALA A 83 -8.31 -13.56 11.22
C ALA A 83 -6.81 -13.72 11.50
N ARG A 84 -6.09 -12.65 11.83
CA ARG A 84 -4.63 -12.58 11.93
C ARG A 84 -3.93 -13.03 10.63
N GLN A 85 -4.50 -12.63 9.51
CA GLN A 85 -4.03 -12.96 8.17
C GLN A 85 -4.22 -11.75 7.26
N GLY A 86 -3.42 -11.64 6.19
CA GLY A 86 -3.60 -10.63 5.15
C GLY A 86 -3.28 -9.19 5.56
N THR A 87 -2.61 -8.97 6.70
CA THR A 87 -2.29 -7.61 7.19
C THR A 87 -1.06 -7.00 6.51
N ASP A 88 -0.30 -7.77 5.79
CA ASP A 88 1.03 -7.38 5.29
C ASP A 88 0.99 -6.16 4.36
N TRP A 89 -0.06 -6.03 3.52
CA TRP A 89 -0.24 -4.85 2.68
C TRP A 89 -0.38 -3.58 3.53
N PHE A 90 -1.22 -3.65 4.57
CA PHE A 90 -1.42 -2.59 5.54
C PHE A 90 -0.11 -2.27 6.29
N ASP A 91 0.63 -3.29 6.72
CA ASP A 91 1.89 -3.13 7.45
C ASP A 91 2.94 -2.42 6.59
N GLN A 92 3.04 -2.75 5.29
CA GLN A 92 3.94 -2.08 4.35
C GLN A 92 3.52 -0.62 4.08
N MET A 93 2.21 -0.36 3.94
CA MET A 93 1.69 1.00 3.84
C MET A 93 2.06 1.82 5.08
N MET A 94 1.86 1.25 6.28
CA MET A 94 2.23 1.90 7.53
C MET A 94 3.73 2.16 7.62
N LEU A 95 4.57 1.20 7.22
CA LEU A 95 6.02 1.35 7.23
C LEU A 95 6.46 2.55 6.38
N GLY A 96 6.08 2.58 5.09
CA GLY A 96 6.45 3.67 4.19
C GLY A 96 5.89 5.02 4.65
N GLY A 97 4.60 5.05 5.01
CA GLY A 97 3.93 6.28 5.41
C GLY A 97 4.43 6.85 6.73
N MET A 98 4.62 6.02 7.77
CA MET A 98 5.08 6.49 9.09
C MET A 98 6.51 7.00 9.07
N LEU A 99 7.42 6.28 8.40
CA LEU A 99 8.83 6.69 8.32
C LEU A 99 8.94 8.03 7.58
N THR A 100 8.32 8.16 6.42
CA THR A 100 8.38 9.39 5.62
C THR A 100 7.67 10.56 6.32
N CYS A 101 6.53 10.33 6.96
CA CYS A 101 5.90 11.35 7.80
C CYS A 101 6.83 11.83 8.91
N ALA A 102 7.52 10.91 9.61
CA ALA A 102 8.43 11.26 10.70
C ALA A 102 9.63 12.10 10.22
N GLU A 103 10.21 11.79 9.05
CA GLU A 103 11.30 12.55 8.43
C GLU A 103 10.91 14.02 8.17
N HIS A 104 9.65 14.26 7.81
CA HIS A 104 9.11 15.59 7.56
C HIS A 104 8.44 16.25 8.77
N GLY A 105 8.47 15.60 9.95
CA GLY A 105 7.81 16.11 11.16
C GLY A 105 6.29 15.93 11.18
N TYR A 106 5.75 15.18 10.23
CA TYR A 106 4.33 14.81 10.15
C TYR A 106 3.99 13.57 11.00
N ARG A 107 2.70 13.31 11.14
CA ARG A 107 2.18 12.06 11.71
C ARG A 107 1.20 11.45 10.72
N LEU A 108 1.26 10.13 10.57
CA LEU A 108 0.29 9.35 9.83
C LEU A 108 -0.81 8.91 10.80
N ILE A 109 -2.07 9.15 10.42
CA ILE A 109 -3.25 8.63 11.10
C ILE A 109 -3.99 7.74 10.09
N VAL A 110 -4.46 6.60 10.54
CA VAL A 110 -5.31 5.73 9.72
C VAL A 110 -6.75 5.91 10.14
N GLU A 111 -7.62 6.13 9.18
CA GLU A 111 -9.06 6.14 9.34
C GLU A 111 -9.66 4.97 8.58
N LEU A 112 -10.46 4.16 9.26
CA LEU A 112 -11.15 3.04 8.66
C LEU A 112 -12.52 3.49 8.15
N VAL A 113 -12.69 3.48 6.85
CA VAL A 113 -13.89 3.97 6.16
C VAL A 113 -14.62 2.81 5.49
N ASP A 114 -15.91 2.74 5.69
CA ASP A 114 -16.76 1.79 4.98
C ASP A 114 -17.25 2.43 3.67
N THR A 115 -16.75 1.92 2.55
CA THR A 115 -17.04 2.44 1.21
C THR A 115 -18.52 2.21 0.81
N HIS A 116 -19.18 1.25 1.42
CA HIS A 116 -20.57 0.86 1.11
C HIS A 116 -21.58 1.50 2.07
N SER A 117 -21.11 2.27 3.07
CA SER A 117 -21.99 2.92 4.04
C SER A 117 -22.71 4.12 3.42
N ASP A 118 -24.02 4.21 3.63
CA ASP A 118 -24.82 5.39 3.31
C ASP A 118 -24.38 6.65 4.09
N HIS A 119 -23.47 6.49 5.04
CA HIS A 119 -23.00 7.54 5.93
C HIS A 119 -21.54 7.97 5.67
N ILE A 120 -20.91 7.42 4.63
CA ILE A 120 -19.50 7.67 4.30
C ILE A 120 -19.15 9.17 4.24
N GLU A 121 -19.98 9.97 3.60
CA GLU A 121 -19.78 11.43 3.48
C GLU A 121 -19.73 12.09 4.87
N ARG A 122 -20.70 11.77 5.73
CA ARG A 122 -20.80 12.34 7.08
C ARG A 122 -19.61 11.91 7.95
N GLU A 123 -19.20 10.64 7.87
CA GLU A 123 -18.07 10.11 8.63
C GLU A 123 -16.77 10.78 8.19
N LEU A 124 -16.57 10.91 6.88
CA LEU A 124 -15.37 11.54 6.33
C LEU A 124 -15.32 13.04 6.64
N LEU A 125 -16.43 13.76 6.52
CA LEU A 125 -16.53 15.17 6.94
C LEU A 125 -16.23 15.37 8.42
N ALA A 126 -16.71 14.46 9.27
CA ALA A 126 -16.43 14.51 10.70
C ALA A 126 -14.93 14.29 10.99
N ALA A 127 -14.28 13.32 10.31
CA ALA A 127 -12.86 13.07 10.43
C ALA A 127 -12.02 14.27 9.94
N ILE A 128 -12.37 14.85 8.77
CA ILE A 128 -11.71 16.04 8.22
C ILE A 128 -11.85 17.23 9.18
N ALA A 129 -13.05 17.47 9.70
CA ALA A 129 -13.29 18.60 10.62
C ALA A 129 -12.53 18.43 11.95
N ALA A 130 -12.45 17.22 12.48
CA ALA A 130 -11.78 16.93 13.74
C ALA A 130 -10.24 16.94 13.62
N LEU A 131 -9.71 16.39 12.55
CA LEU A 131 -8.27 16.18 12.35
C LEU A 131 -7.61 17.31 11.55
N GLN A 132 -8.35 17.93 10.63
CA GLN A 132 -7.85 18.98 9.71
C GLN A 132 -6.53 18.52 9.03
N PRO A 133 -6.50 17.37 8.35
CA PRO A 133 -5.27 16.85 7.76
C PRO A 133 -4.73 17.79 6.68
N ASP A 134 -3.40 17.88 6.58
CA ASP A 134 -2.74 18.61 5.49
C ASP A 134 -2.80 17.80 4.17
N GLY A 135 -3.10 16.51 4.24
CA GLY A 135 -3.32 15.67 3.09
C GLY A 135 -3.86 14.29 3.42
N VAL A 136 -4.34 13.61 2.38
CA VAL A 136 -5.00 12.31 2.49
C VAL A 136 -4.40 11.31 1.51
N ILE A 137 -4.14 10.09 1.97
CA ILE A 137 -3.78 8.94 1.13
C ILE A 137 -5.03 8.07 0.98
N LEU A 138 -5.44 7.86 -0.26
CA LEU A 138 -6.51 6.94 -0.62
C LEU A 138 -5.90 5.61 -1.06
N THR A 139 -6.33 4.53 -0.42
CA THR A 139 -5.99 3.17 -0.83
C THR A 139 -7.21 2.50 -1.49
N PRO A 140 -7.05 1.46 -2.32
CA PRO A 140 -8.18 0.74 -2.86
C PRO A 140 -9.10 0.17 -1.74
N PRO A 141 -10.45 0.20 -1.89
CA PRO A 141 -11.20 0.67 -3.07
C PRO A 141 -11.50 2.18 -3.08
N HIS A 142 -11.06 2.96 -2.07
CA HIS A 142 -11.35 4.39 -1.94
C HIS A 142 -10.72 5.24 -3.05
N SER A 143 -9.59 4.79 -3.62
CA SER A 143 -8.79 5.55 -4.60
C SER A 143 -9.55 5.94 -5.87
N GLY A 144 -10.56 5.16 -6.27
CA GLY A 144 -11.44 5.43 -7.41
C GLY A 144 -12.81 5.98 -7.01
N ASN A 145 -13.12 6.14 -5.72
CA ASN A 145 -14.46 6.54 -5.28
C ASN A 145 -14.74 8.02 -5.53
N PRO A 146 -15.70 8.36 -6.43
CA PRO A 146 -15.92 9.75 -6.83
C PRO A 146 -16.46 10.61 -5.70
N LEU A 147 -17.23 10.05 -4.75
CA LEU A 147 -17.74 10.80 -3.60
C LEU A 147 -16.58 11.29 -2.72
N ILE A 148 -15.63 10.40 -2.40
CA ILE A 148 -14.47 10.74 -1.58
C ILE A 148 -13.60 11.76 -2.31
N ILE A 149 -13.31 11.54 -3.60
CA ILE A 149 -12.49 12.42 -4.43
C ILE A 149 -13.09 13.84 -4.49
N ASN A 150 -14.39 13.95 -4.83
CA ASN A 150 -15.07 15.25 -4.93
C ASN A 150 -15.12 15.97 -3.58
N LEU A 151 -15.27 15.24 -2.48
CA LEU A 151 -15.31 15.82 -1.14
C LEU A 151 -13.94 16.40 -0.75
N LEU A 152 -12.85 15.68 -1.01
CA LEU A 152 -11.49 16.18 -0.72
C LEU A 152 -11.14 17.40 -1.59
N GLU A 153 -11.51 17.37 -2.88
CA GLU A 153 -11.33 18.51 -3.79
C GLU A 153 -12.11 19.75 -3.32
N ALA A 154 -13.40 19.58 -2.97
CA ALA A 154 -14.25 20.66 -2.49
C ALA A 154 -13.72 21.32 -1.21
N HIS A 155 -12.96 20.57 -0.38
CA HIS A 155 -12.34 21.08 0.84
C HIS A 155 -10.90 21.57 0.62
N GLY A 156 -10.38 21.54 -0.61
CA GLY A 156 -9.03 21.97 -0.94
C GLY A 156 -7.93 21.16 -0.25
N ILE A 157 -8.19 19.88 0.04
CA ILE A 157 -7.23 18.98 0.69
C ILE A 157 -6.42 18.29 -0.39
N SER A 158 -5.08 18.36 -0.28
CA SER A 158 -4.18 17.60 -1.16
C SER A 158 -4.32 16.10 -0.89
N PHE A 159 -4.39 15.26 -1.93
CA PHE A 159 -4.53 13.82 -1.75
C PHE A 159 -3.86 13.00 -2.83
N ALA A 160 -3.39 11.82 -2.42
CA ALA A 160 -2.83 10.80 -3.29
C ALA A 160 -3.78 9.60 -3.43
N ARG A 161 -3.86 9.05 -4.64
CA ARG A 161 -4.71 7.93 -5.04
C ARG A 161 -3.82 6.75 -5.44
N ILE A 162 -3.60 5.82 -4.52
CA ILE A 162 -2.80 4.62 -4.80
C ILE A 162 -3.69 3.58 -5.48
N GLY A 163 -3.24 3.04 -6.62
CA GLY A 163 -3.92 1.95 -7.33
C GLY A 163 -5.19 2.39 -8.06
N SER A 164 -5.26 3.64 -8.54
CA SER A 164 -6.32 4.11 -9.43
C SER A 164 -5.75 4.88 -10.62
N LEU A 165 -6.28 4.60 -11.81
CA LEU A 165 -6.01 5.31 -13.06
C LEU A 165 -7.20 6.16 -13.54
N THR A 166 -8.34 6.07 -12.85
CA THR A 166 -9.51 6.89 -13.17
C THR A 166 -9.14 8.36 -13.23
N ASP A 167 -9.47 9.05 -14.31
CA ASP A 167 -9.18 10.48 -14.46
C ASP A 167 -9.85 11.30 -13.37
N GLY A 168 -9.25 12.44 -13.06
CA GLY A 168 -9.74 13.35 -12.04
C GLY A 168 -8.63 13.94 -11.16
N PRO A 169 -9.02 14.71 -10.13
CA PRO A 169 -8.09 15.37 -9.22
C PRO A 169 -7.33 14.39 -8.34
N GLY A 170 -6.28 14.91 -7.71
CA GLY A 170 -5.38 14.18 -6.82
C GLY A 170 -4.20 13.53 -7.54
N ILE A 171 -3.20 13.17 -6.76
CA ILE A 171 -1.93 12.58 -7.22
C ILE A 171 -2.15 11.08 -7.44
N ARG A 172 -2.06 10.61 -8.68
CA ARG A 172 -2.25 9.19 -9.02
C ARG A 172 -0.94 8.44 -8.95
N LEU A 173 -0.92 7.32 -8.18
CA LEU A 173 0.24 6.44 -8.06
C LEU A 173 -0.17 4.99 -8.36
N ILE A 174 0.63 4.31 -9.18
CA ILE A 174 0.40 2.92 -9.59
C ILE A 174 1.67 2.09 -9.45
N MET A 175 1.50 0.77 -9.35
CA MET A 175 2.59 -0.20 -9.28
C MET A 175 2.77 -0.99 -10.59
N ASP A 176 2.10 -0.54 -11.66
CA ASP A 176 2.12 -1.17 -13.00
C ASP A 176 1.66 -2.66 -12.95
N ASP A 177 0.49 -2.86 -12.36
CA ASP A 177 -0.09 -4.18 -12.14
C ASP A 177 -0.30 -4.97 -13.43
N THR A 178 -0.63 -4.28 -14.53
CA THR A 178 -0.75 -4.90 -15.87
C THR A 178 0.59 -5.52 -16.30
N ARG A 179 1.68 -4.76 -16.22
CA ARG A 179 3.01 -5.25 -16.54
C ARG A 179 3.46 -6.35 -15.58
N ALA A 180 3.16 -6.21 -14.30
CA ALA A 180 3.50 -7.20 -13.27
C ALA A 180 2.87 -8.56 -13.56
N ALA A 181 1.56 -8.59 -13.86
CA ALA A 181 0.87 -9.83 -14.23
C ALA A 181 1.36 -10.40 -15.56
N ARG A 182 1.71 -9.53 -16.52
CA ARG A 182 2.31 -9.97 -17.79
C ARG A 182 3.65 -10.64 -17.56
N ILE A 183 4.56 -10.07 -16.76
CA ILE A 183 5.86 -10.66 -16.43
C ILE A 183 5.69 -12.02 -15.76
N ALA A 184 4.74 -12.15 -14.80
CA ALA A 184 4.45 -13.43 -14.14
C ALA A 184 3.98 -14.49 -15.15
N THR A 185 3.13 -14.09 -16.10
CA THR A 185 2.60 -14.99 -17.13
C THR A 185 3.68 -15.40 -18.13
N GLU A 186 4.47 -14.43 -18.62
CA GLU A 186 5.59 -14.66 -19.54
C GLU A 186 6.61 -15.63 -18.93
N HIS A 187 6.93 -15.50 -17.64
CA HIS A 187 7.79 -16.44 -16.94
C HIS A 187 7.27 -17.90 -16.99
N LEU A 188 5.97 -18.11 -16.79
CA LEU A 188 5.38 -19.44 -16.88
C LEU A 188 5.34 -19.96 -18.33
N LEU A 189 5.10 -19.09 -19.30
CA LEU A 189 5.14 -19.41 -20.72
C LEU A 189 6.56 -19.85 -21.14
N ASP A 190 7.60 -19.18 -20.64
CA ASP A 190 9.01 -19.53 -20.88
C ASP A 190 9.38 -20.88 -20.26
N LEU A 191 8.76 -21.26 -19.14
CA LEU A 191 8.88 -22.56 -18.51
C LEU A 191 8.08 -23.67 -19.26
N GLY A 192 7.36 -23.30 -20.32
CA GLY A 192 6.61 -24.21 -21.17
C GLY A 192 5.14 -24.40 -20.82
N HIS A 193 4.63 -23.75 -19.76
CA HIS A 193 3.21 -23.83 -19.42
C HIS A 193 2.36 -23.22 -20.57
N ARG A 194 1.21 -23.84 -20.84
CA ARG A 194 0.28 -23.39 -21.88
C ARG A 194 -1.14 -23.18 -21.36
N ARG A 195 -1.50 -23.84 -20.26
CA ARG A 195 -2.72 -23.61 -19.50
C ARG A 195 -2.33 -23.00 -18.16
N ILE A 196 -2.50 -21.68 -18.05
CA ILE A 196 -2.12 -20.89 -16.88
C ILE A 196 -3.40 -20.28 -16.31
N GLY A 197 -3.81 -20.78 -15.14
CA GLY A 197 -4.96 -20.23 -14.41
C GLY A 197 -4.63 -18.91 -13.73
N PHE A 198 -5.64 -18.07 -13.58
CA PHE A 198 -5.52 -16.81 -12.84
C PHE A 198 -6.63 -16.67 -11.79
N ILE A 199 -6.26 -16.39 -10.55
CA ILE A 199 -7.19 -16.07 -9.45
C ILE A 199 -7.16 -14.56 -9.23
N ALA A 200 -8.20 -13.88 -9.69
CA ALA A 200 -8.32 -12.42 -9.57
C ALA A 200 -8.86 -12.00 -8.21
N GLY A 201 -8.64 -10.75 -7.83
CA GLY A 201 -9.32 -10.11 -6.72
C GLY A 201 -10.68 -9.53 -7.10
N PRO A 202 -11.40 -8.86 -6.17
CA PRO A 202 -12.72 -8.28 -6.42
C PRO A 202 -12.68 -7.18 -7.49
N ALA A 203 -13.77 -7.04 -8.24
CA ALA A 203 -13.88 -6.09 -9.34
C ALA A 203 -13.86 -4.61 -8.89
N GLU A 204 -14.22 -4.33 -7.64
CA GLU A 204 -14.18 -2.98 -7.06
C GLU A 204 -12.76 -2.42 -6.88
N TYR A 205 -11.74 -3.29 -6.94
CA TYR A 205 -10.34 -2.90 -6.93
C TYR A 205 -9.84 -2.80 -8.37
N GLU A 206 -9.66 -1.59 -8.91
CA GLU A 206 -9.20 -1.37 -10.29
C GLU A 206 -7.97 -2.23 -10.65
N LEU A 207 -7.03 -2.38 -9.71
CA LEU A 207 -5.83 -3.20 -9.90
C LEU A 207 -6.12 -4.68 -10.22
N SER A 208 -7.28 -5.22 -9.76
CA SER A 208 -7.68 -6.60 -10.09
C SER A 208 -7.92 -6.79 -11.58
N ALA A 209 -8.60 -5.83 -12.22
CA ALA A 209 -8.82 -5.84 -13.67
C ALA A 209 -7.50 -5.70 -14.42
N TRP A 210 -6.60 -4.80 -13.99
CA TRP A 210 -5.29 -4.61 -14.64
C TRP A 210 -4.41 -5.87 -14.61
N ARG A 211 -4.43 -6.61 -13.50
CA ARG A 211 -3.73 -7.91 -13.40
C ARG A 211 -4.30 -8.93 -14.38
N VAL A 212 -5.62 -9.02 -14.47
CA VAL A 212 -6.31 -9.89 -15.43
C VAL A 212 -5.96 -9.51 -16.87
N ASP A 213 -5.94 -8.22 -17.20
CA ASP A 213 -5.59 -7.72 -18.53
C ASP A 213 -4.14 -8.06 -18.89
N GLY A 214 -3.20 -7.92 -17.93
CA GLY A 214 -1.81 -8.29 -18.14
C GLY A 214 -1.61 -9.78 -18.43
N TRP A 215 -2.29 -10.63 -17.66
CA TRP A 215 -2.31 -12.08 -17.88
C TRP A 215 -2.92 -12.45 -19.23
N ARG A 216 -4.12 -11.90 -19.55
CA ARG A 216 -4.77 -12.16 -20.84
C ARG A 216 -3.93 -11.72 -22.02
N ALA A 217 -3.32 -10.54 -21.93
CA ALA A 217 -2.47 -10.02 -23.01
C ALA A 217 -1.28 -10.95 -23.28
N ALA A 218 -0.62 -11.48 -22.24
CA ALA A 218 0.48 -12.42 -22.42
C ALA A 218 0.02 -13.76 -23.00
N MET A 219 -1.09 -14.31 -22.52
CA MET A 219 -1.68 -15.55 -23.06
C MET A 219 -2.09 -15.39 -24.52
N GLN A 220 -2.76 -14.30 -24.86
CA GLN A 220 -3.16 -13.99 -26.22
C GLN A 220 -1.97 -13.81 -27.17
N ALA A 221 -0.91 -13.13 -26.72
CA ALA A 221 0.33 -12.98 -27.47
C ALA A 221 0.99 -14.32 -27.80
N ALA A 222 0.81 -15.33 -26.94
CA ALA A 222 1.25 -16.71 -27.14
C ALA A 222 0.25 -17.56 -27.92
N GLY A 223 -0.89 -17.02 -28.39
CA GLY A 223 -1.93 -17.73 -29.13
C GLY A 223 -2.75 -18.71 -28.28
N LEU A 224 -2.86 -18.45 -26.96
CA LEU A 224 -3.50 -19.34 -25.98
C LEU A 224 -4.84 -18.77 -25.50
N ALA A 225 -5.84 -19.65 -25.32
CA ALA A 225 -7.15 -19.31 -24.78
C ALA A 225 -7.12 -19.11 -23.25
N THR A 226 -8.06 -18.30 -22.76
CA THR A 226 -8.19 -17.98 -21.33
C THR A 226 -9.62 -18.18 -20.79
N ASP A 227 -10.56 -18.62 -21.61
CA ASP A 227 -12.00 -18.56 -21.34
C ASP A 227 -12.44 -19.32 -20.08
N ASP A 228 -11.78 -20.42 -19.75
CA ASP A 228 -12.06 -21.25 -18.57
C ASP A 228 -11.01 -21.14 -17.45
N LEU A 229 -10.03 -20.24 -17.59
CA LEU A 229 -8.84 -20.19 -16.73
C LEU A 229 -8.85 -19.01 -15.73
N LEU A 230 -9.94 -18.26 -15.64
CA LEU A 230 -10.11 -17.15 -14.71
C LEU A 230 -11.10 -17.53 -13.60
N ALA A 231 -10.65 -17.47 -12.35
CA ALA A 231 -11.51 -17.56 -11.19
C ALA A 231 -11.43 -16.28 -10.35
N ILE A 232 -12.47 -15.95 -9.59
CA ILE A 232 -12.55 -14.71 -8.82
C ILE A 232 -12.49 -15.04 -7.33
N GLY A 233 -11.58 -14.38 -6.62
CA GLY A 233 -11.49 -14.34 -5.17
C GLY A 233 -11.77 -12.95 -4.61
N ASP A 234 -11.65 -12.82 -3.29
CA ASP A 234 -11.80 -11.57 -2.55
C ASP A 234 -10.55 -11.22 -1.73
N PHE A 235 -9.40 -11.74 -2.12
CA PHE A 235 -8.11 -11.70 -1.43
C PHE A 235 -8.04 -12.49 -0.11
N SER A 236 -9.12 -13.13 0.34
CA SER A 236 -9.08 -14.00 1.52
C SER A 236 -8.55 -15.40 1.18
N HIS A 237 -8.02 -16.08 2.19
CA HIS A 237 -7.62 -17.49 2.07
C HIS A 237 -8.80 -18.39 1.65
N ALA A 238 -9.99 -18.15 2.22
CA ALA A 238 -11.17 -18.95 1.92
C ALA A 238 -11.61 -18.83 0.45
N SER A 239 -11.64 -17.61 -0.10
CA SER A 239 -11.99 -17.39 -1.50
C SER A 239 -10.92 -17.93 -2.44
N GLY A 240 -9.63 -17.80 -2.08
CA GLY A 240 -8.52 -18.38 -2.83
C GLY A 240 -8.64 -19.89 -2.95
N ARG A 241 -9.03 -20.56 -1.85
CA ARG A 241 -9.28 -21.99 -1.86
C ARG A 241 -10.44 -22.39 -2.77
N ALA A 242 -11.56 -21.65 -2.73
CA ALA A 242 -12.69 -21.90 -3.59
C ALA A 242 -12.34 -21.71 -5.07
N ALA A 243 -11.68 -20.60 -5.42
CA ALA A 243 -11.23 -20.30 -6.77
C ALA A 243 -10.21 -21.32 -7.30
N ALA A 244 -9.25 -21.74 -6.47
CA ALA A 244 -8.31 -22.81 -6.83
C ALA A 244 -9.02 -24.15 -7.07
N SER A 245 -10.04 -24.46 -6.26
CA SER A 245 -10.82 -25.68 -6.43
C SER A 245 -11.58 -25.68 -7.76
N GLU A 246 -12.16 -24.53 -8.16
CA GLU A 246 -12.80 -24.35 -9.45
C GLU A 246 -11.84 -24.66 -10.59
N LEU A 247 -10.67 -24.02 -10.62
CA LEU A 247 -9.66 -24.20 -11.66
C LEU A 247 -9.13 -25.64 -11.72
N LEU A 248 -8.87 -26.25 -10.57
CA LEU A 248 -8.29 -27.60 -10.49
C LEU A 248 -9.33 -28.74 -10.71
N THR A 249 -10.61 -28.42 -10.87
CA THR A 249 -11.67 -29.37 -11.22
C THR A 249 -12.12 -29.31 -12.68
N LEU A 250 -11.52 -28.45 -13.48
CA LEU A 250 -11.73 -28.41 -14.92
C LEU A 250 -11.37 -29.76 -15.57
N ASN A 251 -12.01 -30.09 -16.68
CA ASN A 251 -11.67 -31.31 -17.44
C ASN A 251 -10.18 -31.34 -17.86
N GLU A 252 -9.64 -30.16 -18.19
CA GLU A 252 -8.23 -29.93 -18.47
C GLU A 252 -7.75 -28.85 -17.48
N PRO A 253 -7.28 -29.21 -16.29
CA PRO A 253 -6.86 -28.24 -15.30
C PRO A 253 -5.59 -27.47 -15.74
N PRO A 254 -5.37 -26.26 -15.25
CA PRO A 254 -4.14 -25.52 -15.50
C PRO A 254 -2.93 -26.21 -14.88
N THR A 255 -1.78 -26.11 -15.54
CA THR A 255 -0.47 -26.59 -15.02
C THR A 255 0.27 -25.55 -14.19
N ALA A 256 -0.23 -24.32 -14.21
CA ALA A 256 0.25 -23.23 -13.36
C ALA A 256 -0.90 -22.31 -12.99
N ILE A 257 -0.84 -21.72 -11.81
CA ILE A 257 -1.80 -20.74 -11.32
C ILE A 257 -1.06 -19.50 -10.81
N ILE A 258 -1.54 -18.33 -11.23
CA ILE A 258 -1.15 -17.02 -10.66
C ILE A 258 -2.30 -16.57 -9.78
N ALA A 259 -2.05 -16.25 -8.51
CA ALA A 259 -3.07 -15.66 -7.65
C ALA A 259 -2.72 -14.21 -7.28
N SER A 260 -3.74 -13.36 -7.22
CA SER A 260 -3.59 -11.90 -7.06
C SER A 260 -3.11 -11.46 -5.66
N ASN A 261 -2.92 -12.37 -4.72
CA ASN A 261 -2.25 -12.09 -3.45
C ASN A 261 -1.72 -13.35 -2.79
N ASP A 262 -0.95 -13.18 -1.72
CA ASP A 262 -0.30 -14.27 -0.99
C ASP A 262 -1.29 -15.20 -0.27
N GLN A 263 -2.38 -14.67 0.28
CA GLN A 263 -3.38 -15.47 0.99
C GLN A 263 -4.08 -16.47 0.06
N MET A 264 -4.46 -16.02 -1.15
CA MET A 264 -5.07 -16.90 -2.15
C MET A 264 -4.06 -17.91 -2.71
N THR A 265 -2.78 -17.52 -2.83
CA THR A 265 -1.72 -18.44 -3.27
C THR A 265 -1.44 -19.52 -2.22
N LEU A 266 -1.39 -19.15 -0.94
CA LEU A 266 -1.23 -20.12 0.16
C LEU A 266 -2.39 -21.11 0.23
N ALA A 267 -3.62 -20.63 0.03
CA ALA A 267 -4.81 -21.48 -0.05
C ALA A 267 -4.73 -22.46 -1.23
N THR A 268 -4.20 -22.00 -2.37
CA THR A 268 -3.96 -22.84 -3.54
C THR A 268 -2.89 -23.91 -3.25
N LEU A 269 -1.80 -23.53 -2.59
CA LEU A 269 -0.74 -24.46 -2.17
C LEU A 269 -1.25 -25.52 -1.19
N GLU A 270 -2.08 -25.13 -0.23
CA GLU A 270 -2.71 -26.04 0.72
C GLU A 270 -3.62 -27.04 0.00
N LEU A 271 -4.49 -26.55 -0.89
CA LEU A 271 -5.37 -27.41 -1.68
C LEU A 271 -4.60 -28.36 -2.60
N ALA A 272 -3.49 -27.90 -3.22
CA ALA A 272 -2.63 -28.75 -4.01
C ALA A 272 -2.07 -29.92 -3.19
N ARG A 273 -1.61 -29.66 -1.97
CA ARG A 273 -1.12 -30.70 -1.04
C ARG A 273 -2.23 -31.70 -0.67
N GLU A 274 -3.42 -31.25 -0.35
CA GLU A 274 -4.57 -32.11 -0.05
C GLU A 274 -4.93 -33.04 -1.23
N ARG A 275 -4.74 -32.52 -2.45
CA ARG A 275 -4.95 -33.29 -3.70
C ARG A 275 -3.72 -34.09 -4.14
N THR A 276 -2.68 -34.13 -3.32
CA THR A 276 -1.40 -34.80 -3.63
C THR A 276 -0.72 -34.31 -4.89
N LEU A 277 -0.97 -33.05 -5.28
CA LEU A 277 -0.27 -32.40 -6.37
C LEU A 277 1.05 -31.80 -5.87
N ALA A 278 2.15 -32.20 -6.48
CA ALA A 278 3.46 -31.64 -6.18
C ALA A 278 3.61 -30.21 -6.72
N VAL A 279 4.01 -29.29 -5.86
CA VAL A 279 4.41 -27.93 -6.28
C VAL A 279 5.93 -27.87 -6.16
N PRO A 280 6.67 -27.56 -7.25
CA PRO A 280 6.19 -27.16 -8.58
C PRO A 280 5.97 -28.31 -9.60
N GLY A 281 6.15 -29.58 -9.22
CA GLY A 281 6.22 -30.71 -10.15
C GLY A 281 4.97 -30.95 -11.01
N ASP A 282 3.78 -30.87 -10.39
CA ASP A 282 2.49 -31.03 -11.07
C ASP A 282 1.79 -29.67 -11.28
N LEU A 283 2.07 -28.68 -10.44
CA LEU A 283 1.44 -27.37 -10.46
C LEU A 283 2.46 -26.29 -10.09
N SER A 284 2.75 -25.36 -10.99
CA SER A 284 3.52 -24.16 -10.69
C SER A 284 2.63 -23.06 -10.10
N LEU A 285 3.16 -22.31 -9.11
CA LEU A 285 2.42 -21.21 -8.45
C LEU A 285 3.22 -19.92 -8.46
N ILE A 286 2.53 -18.81 -8.77
CA ILE A 286 3.06 -17.45 -8.60
C ILE A 286 2.08 -16.64 -7.75
N SER A 287 2.63 -15.86 -6.83
CA SER A 287 1.92 -14.97 -5.92
C SER A 287 2.10 -13.49 -6.27
N PHE A 288 1.28 -12.65 -5.66
CA PHE A 288 1.50 -11.21 -5.56
C PHE A 288 1.68 -10.84 -4.08
N ASP A 289 2.35 -9.70 -3.81
CA ASP A 289 2.72 -9.04 -2.56
C ASP A 289 4.13 -9.38 -2.06
N ASP A 290 4.55 -10.64 -2.04
CA ASP A 290 5.83 -11.12 -1.52
C ASP A 290 6.01 -10.91 -0.01
N THR A 291 4.99 -11.24 0.76
CA THR A 291 5.03 -11.13 2.23
C THR A 291 5.95 -12.20 2.86
N PRO A 292 6.38 -12.02 4.13
CA PRO A 292 7.27 -12.97 4.78
C PRO A 292 6.77 -14.42 4.80
N ILE A 293 5.46 -14.61 4.87
CA ILE A 293 4.88 -15.96 5.00
C ILE A 293 5.14 -16.84 3.77
N ILE A 294 5.10 -16.28 2.56
CA ILE A 294 5.33 -17.06 1.33
C ILE A 294 6.80 -17.38 1.09
N ARG A 295 7.70 -16.59 1.68
CA ARG A 295 9.15 -16.86 1.66
C ARG A 295 9.50 -18.05 2.54
N LEU A 296 8.72 -18.27 3.60
CA LEU A 296 8.88 -19.36 4.56
C LEU A 296 8.03 -20.58 4.22
N ALA A 297 7.18 -20.50 3.21
CA ALA A 297 6.41 -21.64 2.71
C ALA A 297 7.33 -22.73 2.11
N HIS A 298 6.86 -23.96 2.05
CA HIS A 298 7.54 -25.08 1.41
C HIS A 298 6.65 -25.69 0.31
N PRO A 299 7.05 -25.57 -0.98
CA PRO A 299 8.19 -24.79 -1.46
C PRO A 299 8.01 -23.29 -1.21
N SER A 300 9.12 -22.54 -1.19
CA SER A 300 9.08 -21.08 -1.16
C SER A 300 8.49 -20.54 -2.46
N LEU A 301 7.57 -19.55 -2.36
CA LEU A 301 6.75 -19.14 -3.50
C LEU A 301 7.43 -18.04 -4.34
N THR A 302 7.46 -18.25 -5.65
CA THR A 302 7.75 -17.21 -6.66
C THR A 302 6.67 -16.14 -6.56
N ALA A 303 7.06 -14.87 -6.56
CA ALA A 303 6.11 -13.77 -6.34
C ALA A 303 6.46 -12.49 -7.09
N ILE A 304 5.42 -11.72 -7.38
CA ILE A 304 5.51 -10.30 -7.71
C ILE A 304 5.64 -9.54 -6.40
N VAL A 305 6.74 -8.80 -6.26
CA VAL A 305 7.02 -7.91 -5.14
C VAL A 305 6.36 -6.57 -5.41
N GLN A 306 5.31 -6.25 -4.68
CA GLN A 306 4.67 -4.94 -4.76
C GLN A 306 5.43 -3.93 -3.89
N PRO A 307 5.83 -2.75 -4.44
CA PRO A 307 6.57 -1.73 -3.70
C PRO A 307 5.64 -0.85 -2.85
N ILE A 308 4.84 -1.46 -1.96
CA ILE A 308 3.78 -0.76 -1.21
C ILE A 308 4.36 0.31 -0.28
N ALA A 309 5.47 0.00 0.41
CA ALA A 309 6.14 0.96 1.28
C ALA A 309 6.69 2.14 0.47
N GLU A 310 7.33 1.88 -0.67
CA GLU A 310 7.90 2.91 -1.54
C GLU A 310 6.82 3.79 -2.17
N VAL A 311 5.72 3.22 -2.66
CA VAL A 311 4.62 4.00 -3.24
C VAL A 311 3.93 4.86 -2.19
N THR A 312 3.79 4.36 -0.96
CA THR A 312 3.21 5.14 0.14
C THR A 312 4.15 6.25 0.60
N ALA A 313 5.45 5.98 0.70
CA ALA A 313 6.45 7.00 0.98
C ALA A 313 6.45 8.13 -0.07
N LEU A 314 6.35 7.75 -1.34
CA LEU A 314 6.23 8.71 -2.44
C LEU A 314 4.93 9.51 -2.37
N ALA A 315 3.80 8.87 -2.01
CA ALA A 315 2.53 9.55 -1.79
C ALA A 315 2.65 10.66 -0.73
N VAL A 316 3.26 10.35 0.43
CA VAL A 316 3.51 11.33 1.49
C VAL A 316 4.36 12.50 0.99
N ASN A 317 5.47 12.22 0.30
CA ASN A 317 6.36 13.26 -0.23
C ASN A 317 5.65 14.18 -1.22
N LEU A 318 4.86 13.61 -2.13
CA LEU A 318 4.13 14.38 -3.14
C LEU A 318 2.99 15.20 -2.52
N ILE A 319 2.25 14.68 -1.56
CA ILE A 319 1.23 15.42 -0.81
C ILE A 319 1.86 16.63 -0.09
N ILE A 320 2.98 16.43 0.59
CA ILE A 320 3.67 17.51 1.30
C ILE A 320 4.17 18.57 0.31
N ALA A 321 4.71 18.15 -0.84
CA ALA A 321 5.17 19.05 -1.89
C ALA A 321 4.00 19.84 -2.52
N ASP A 322 2.89 19.19 -2.81
CA ASP A 322 1.67 19.76 -3.37
C ASP A 322 1.05 20.80 -2.43
N HIS A 323 0.99 20.49 -1.14
CA HIS A 323 0.52 21.42 -0.11
C HIS A 323 1.38 22.68 0.00
N VAL A 324 2.69 22.59 -0.32
CA VAL A 324 3.63 23.73 -0.27
C VAL A 324 3.64 24.54 -1.56
N ASN A 325 3.60 23.87 -2.72
CA ASN A 325 3.89 24.45 -4.03
C ASN A 325 2.66 24.55 -4.94
N GLY A 326 1.51 24.00 -4.51
CA GLY A 326 0.31 23.81 -5.34
C GLY A 326 0.37 22.57 -6.22
N PRO A 327 -0.73 22.24 -6.92
CA PRO A 327 -0.90 20.97 -7.66
C PRO A 327 0.22 20.72 -8.66
N THR A 328 0.90 19.58 -8.53
CA THR A 328 2.17 19.32 -9.24
C THR A 328 2.09 18.29 -10.36
N THR A 329 1.10 17.36 -10.37
CA THR A 329 1.13 16.25 -11.35
C THR A 329 -0.24 15.93 -11.95
N ALA A 330 -0.37 16.09 -13.28
CA ALA A 330 -1.50 15.58 -14.06
C ALA A 330 -1.31 14.11 -14.52
N THR A 331 -0.08 13.61 -14.60
CA THR A 331 0.23 12.25 -15.06
C THR A 331 0.42 11.29 -13.90
N PRO A 332 -0.07 10.02 -14.01
CA PRO A 332 0.18 9.00 -13.00
C PRO A 332 1.68 8.74 -12.80
N VAL A 333 2.08 8.62 -11.54
CA VAL A 333 3.45 8.26 -11.17
C VAL A 333 3.52 6.75 -10.94
N THR A 334 4.48 6.09 -11.61
CA THR A 334 4.63 4.64 -11.53
C THR A 334 5.82 4.26 -10.66
N VAL A 335 5.57 3.39 -9.69
CA VAL A 335 6.60 2.68 -8.91
C VAL A 335 6.49 1.20 -9.30
N PRO A 336 7.36 0.68 -10.20
CA PRO A 336 7.13 -0.61 -10.82
C PRO A 336 7.37 -1.77 -9.85
N ALA A 337 6.44 -2.76 -9.87
CA ALA A 337 6.62 -4.04 -9.22
C ALA A 337 7.73 -4.86 -9.89
N ARG A 338 8.32 -5.81 -9.14
CA ARG A 338 9.38 -6.75 -9.58
C ARG A 338 8.95 -8.18 -9.31
N MET A 339 9.51 -9.12 -10.04
CA MET A 339 9.32 -10.55 -9.75
C MET A 339 10.56 -11.12 -9.04
N THR A 340 10.32 -11.96 -8.03
CA THR A 340 11.33 -12.79 -7.38
C THR A 340 11.00 -14.25 -7.62
N VAL A 341 11.87 -14.95 -8.35
CA VAL A 341 11.74 -16.36 -8.65
C VAL A 341 12.25 -17.19 -7.46
N ARG A 342 11.47 -18.20 -7.07
CA ARG A 342 11.78 -19.15 -6.00
C ARG A 342 11.49 -20.59 -6.44
N GLU A 343 11.09 -21.45 -5.51
CA GLU A 343 10.99 -22.90 -5.71
C GLU A 343 9.63 -23.35 -6.26
N SER A 344 8.62 -22.49 -6.33
CA SER A 344 7.23 -22.85 -6.68
C SER A 344 6.94 -22.88 -8.17
N THR A 345 7.93 -22.62 -9.02
CA THR A 345 7.79 -22.67 -10.49
C THR A 345 8.86 -23.57 -11.11
N ALA A 346 8.49 -24.43 -12.06
CA ALA A 346 9.41 -25.31 -12.76
C ALA A 346 9.02 -25.48 -14.23
N SER A 347 10.00 -25.89 -15.06
CA SER A 347 9.72 -26.25 -16.45
C SER A 347 8.92 -27.55 -16.53
N ILE A 348 7.87 -27.55 -17.34
CA ILE A 348 7.09 -28.76 -17.65
C ILE A 348 7.88 -29.78 -18.48
N PHE A 349 9.00 -29.36 -19.11
CA PHE A 349 9.85 -30.24 -19.91
C PHE A 349 10.89 -30.99 -19.06
N GLY A 350 11.04 -30.67 -17.75
CA GLY A 350 12.03 -31.26 -16.86
C GLY A 350 11.55 -32.46 -16.03
N GLY A 351 10.30 -32.85 -16.09
CA GLY A 351 9.67 -33.78 -15.18
C GLY A 351 9.53 -35.24 -15.63
N LYS A 352 10.51 -35.83 -16.34
CA LYS A 352 10.70 -37.30 -16.50
C LYS A 352 12.15 -37.59 -16.84
N GLY A 353 13.04 -37.24 -15.95
CA GLY A 353 14.45 -37.63 -16.01
C GLY A 353 14.78 -38.61 -14.88
N ASN A 354 14.72 -39.88 -15.16
CA ASN A 354 15.39 -41.02 -14.55
C ASN A 354 15.63 -41.02 -13.02
N THR A 355 14.93 -41.86 -12.35
CA THR A 355 15.51 -42.75 -11.34
C THR A 355 15.45 -44.18 -11.81
#